data_cd4358b8e1541ec55747ef5c8a1789a3
#
_entry.id   cd4358b8e1541ec55747ef5c8a1789a3
#
_cell.length_a   1.000
_cell.length_b   1.000
_cell.length_c   1.000
_cell.angle_alpha   90.00
_cell.angle_beta   90.00
_cell.angle_gamma   90.00
#
_symmetry.space_group_name_H-M   'P 1'
#
loop_
_entity.id
_entity.type
_entity.pdbx_description
1 polymer ?
#
loop_
_entity_poly.entity_id
_entity_poly.type
_entity_poly.pdbx_seq_one_letter_code
_entity_poly.pdbx_strand_id
1 'polypeptide(L)'
;MAEEVVLMKGNEAIAHAAIRFGVDGYFGYPITPQSEVLETLAEQKPWETTGMVVVQAESEVSAINMVYGGAATGKMVMTSSSSPGVSLKQEGISYLAGAELPCLVVNVMRGGPGLGTIQPSQADYFQTVKGGGHGDYRLIALAPASVQKMADFVGLAFDLAFKYRNPAILLADGVIGQMMEKVVLPEQRTRLTDEEVIARCPWAANGKTVGRKPNIITSLELDPAEMEKRNIHLQQKYAEIEANEVRYEEINCEDAEYLIVAFGSCARIAQKTMELARAEGIKVGLLRPITLWPFPSKAIAARAAQVKGILTVELNAGQMVEDVRLAVECKVPVEHFGRLGGIVPDPDEVVEALKTKLIK
;
A
#
# COMPACT_ATOMS: atom_id res chain seq x y z
N MET A 1 -12.35 27.73 3.28
CA MET A 1 -11.30 28.17 2.32
C MET A 1 -11.57 27.45 1.01
N ALA A 2 -11.19 28.02 -0.15
CA ALA A 2 -11.31 27.28 -1.41
C ALA A 2 -10.37 26.07 -1.37
N GLU A 3 -10.85 24.92 -1.89
CA GLU A 3 -10.00 23.73 -2.02
C GLU A 3 -8.79 24.04 -2.91
N GLU A 4 -7.60 23.72 -2.45
CA GLU A 4 -6.38 23.90 -3.25
C GLU A 4 -6.25 22.76 -4.24
N VAL A 5 -6.49 23.04 -5.51
CA VAL A 5 -6.40 22.07 -6.60
C VAL A 5 -5.11 22.30 -7.38
N VAL A 6 -4.23 21.30 -7.41
CA VAL A 6 -2.92 21.38 -8.06
C VAL A 6 -2.77 20.22 -9.06
N LEU A 7 -2.18 20.51 -10.23
CA LEU A 7 -1.79 19.48 -11.20
C LEU A 7 -0.42 18.93 -10.82
N MET A 8 -0.32 17.65 -10.51
CA MET A 8 0.93 17.04 -10.06
C MET A 8 1.01 15.54 -10.36
N LYS A 9 2.22 14.98 -10.31
CA LYS A 9 2.45 13.54 -10.40
C LYS A 9 2.04 12.81 -9.13
N GLY A 10 1.79 11.49 -9.25
CA GLY A 10 1.47 10.65 -8.09
C GLY A 10 2.56 10.65 -7.02
N ASN A 11 3.82 10.61 -7.41
CA ASN A 11 4.94 10.68 -6.47
C ASN A 11 4.99 12.05 -5.74
N GLU A 12 4.77 13.15 -6.45
CA GLU A 12 4.69 14.50 -5.86
C GLU A 12 3.50 14.60 -4.88
N ALA A 13 2.37 14.00 -5.23
CA ALA A 13 1.17 13.99 -4.40
C ALA A 13 1.39 13.31 -3.05
N ILE A 14 2.20 12.24 -2.99
CA ILE A 14 2.61 11.61 -1.72
C ILE A 14 3.41 12.60 -0.86
N ALA A 15 4.39 13.29 -1.44
CA ALA A 15 5.23 14.24 -0.70
C ALA A 15 4.41 15.41 -0.13
N HIS A 16 3.57 16.02 -0.96
CA HIS A 16 2.67 17.10 -0.52
C HIS A 16 1.68 16.63 0.54
N ALA A 17 1.09 15.43 0.37
CA ALA A 17 0.17 14.88 1.36
C ALA A 17 0.87 14.59 2.69
N ALA A 18 2.12 14.11 2.68
CA ALA A 18 2.90 13.89 3.90
C ALA A 18 3.15 15.20 4.66
N ILE A 19 3.53 16.27 3.96
CA ILE A 19 3.70 17.61 4.57
C ILE A 19 2.38 18.08 5.16
N ARG A 20 1.29 18.00 4.40
CA ARG A 20 -0.06 18.45 4.80
C ARG A 20 -0.63 17.65 5.96
N PHE A 21 -0.37 16.35 5.99
CA PHE A 21 -0.83 15.49 7.09
C PHE A 21 -0.07 15.70 8.40
N GLY A 22 1.06 16.40 8.36
CA GLY A 22 1.88 16.69 9.53
C GLY A 22 2.84 15.55 9.90
N VAL A 23 3.36 14.84 8.90
CA VAL A 23 4.37 13.79 9.09
C VAL A 23 5.63 14.39 9.73
N ASP A 24 6.20 13.68 10.71
CA ASP A 24 7.36 14.11 11.48
C ASP A 24 8.68 13.89 10.74
N GLY A 25 8.79 12.82 9.96
CA GLY A 25 10.04 12.51 9.30
C GLY A 25 9.90 11.62 8.06
N TYR A 26 10.73 11.90 7.07
CA TYR A 26 10.97 11.07 5.91
C TYR A 26 12.43 10.63 5.86
N PHE A 27 12.65 9.34 5.70
CA PHE A 27 13.98 8.73 5.56
C PHE A 27 14.00 7.87 4.31
N GLY A 28 14.72 8.29 3.27
CA GLY A 28 14.68 7.62 1.99
C GLY A 28 16.02 7.54 1.29
N TYR A 29 16.07 6.71 0.25
CA TYR A 29 17.17 6.63 -0.70
C TYR A 29 16.59 6.70 -2.12
N PRO A 30 17.17 7.51 -3.03
CA PRO A 30 16.59 7.73 -4.36
C PRO A 30 16.67 6.46 -5.20
N ILE A 31 15.55 6.09 -5.82
CA ILE A 31 15.46 4.98 -6.75
C ILE A 31 14.29 5.24 -7.73
N THR A 32 14.53 5.04 -9.04
CA THR A 32 13.49 5.17 -10.07
C THR A 32 12.47 4.02 -9.93
N PRO A 33 11.14 4.25 -10.06
CA PRO A 33 10.48 5.48 -10.52
C PRO A 33 9.88 6.35 -9.40
N GLN A 34 10.40 6.36 -8.17
CA GLN A 34 9.84 7.11 -7.05
C GLN A 34 10.69 8.31 -6.58
N SER A 35 11.76 8.66 -7.29
CA SER A 35 12.70 9.71 -6.86
C SER A 35 12.04 11.05 -6.57
N GLU A 36 10.95 11.38 -7.28
CA GLU A 36 10.22 12.64 -7.11
C GLU A 36 9.64 12.81 -5.69
N VAL A 37 9.44 11.72 -4.92
CA VAL A 37 8.98 11.87 -3.52
C VAL A 37 10.03 12.64 -2.70
N LEU A 38 11.31 12.21 -2.77
CA LEU A 38 12.41 12.89 -2.07
C LEU A 38 12.72 14.24 -2.69
N GLU A 39 12.73 14.36 -4.02
CA GLU A 39 12.98 15.60 -4.75
C GLU A 39 11.96 16.68 -4.36
N THR A 40 10.67 16.36 -4.38
CA THR A 40 9.60 17.27 -3.97
C THR A 40 9.74 17.70 -2.50
N LEU A 41 10.05 16.75 -1.60
CA LEU A 41 10.30 17.09 -0.20
C LEU A 41 11.51 18.02 -0.05
N ALA A 42 12.57 17.81 -0.84
CA ALA A 42 13.75 18.69 -0.82
C ALA A 42 13.43 20.10 -1.36
N GLU A 43 12.61 20.20 -2.41
CA GLU A 43 12.17 21.48 -2.99
C GLU A 43 11.23 22.26 -2.05
N GLN A 44 10.28 21.56 -1.42
CA GLN A 44 9.30 22.16 -0.51
C GLN A 44 9.89 22.56 0.86
N LYS A 45 11.08 22.06 1.20
CA LYS A 45 11.81 22.37 2.45
C LYS A 45 10.91 22.33 3.71
N PRO A 46 10.21 21.23 3.97
CA PRO A 46 9.24 21.18 5.07
C PRO A 46 9.89 21.34 6.45
N TRP A 47 11.21 21.19 6.58
CA TRP A 47 11.94 21.51 7.81
C TRP A 47 11.93 23.00 8.16
N GLU A 48 11.74 23.89 7.17
CA GLU A 48 11.63 25.34 7.37
C GLU A 48 10.19 25.77 7.72
N THR A 49 9.19 25.01 7.26
CA THR A 49 7.77 25.40 7.34
C THR A 49 7.00 24.63 8.41
N THR A 50 7.12 23.31 8.42
CA THR A 50 6.39 22.42 9.36
C THR A 50 7.31 21.77 10.39
N GLY A 51 8.63 21.85 10.21
CA GLY A 51 9.63 21.17 11.04
C GLY A 51 9.73 19.67 10.75
N MET A 52 9.18 19.16 9.62
CA MET A 52 9.35 17.79 9.19
C MET A 52 10.82 17.51 8.85
N VAL A 53 11.38 16.46 9.41
CA VAL A 53 12.76 16.03 9.11
C VAL A 53 12.79 15.29 7.79
N VAL A 54 13.67 15.67 6.88
CA VAL A 54 13.88 14.96 5.60
C VAL A 54 15.36 14.56 5.50
N VAL A 55 15.63 13.28 5.38
CA VAL A 55 16.99 12.75 5.31
C VAL A 55 17.12 11.79 4.14
N GLN A 56 18.08 12.08 3.26
CA GLN A 56 18.57 11.08 2.32
C GLN A 56 19.55 10.19 3.07
N ALA A 57 19.18 8.93 3.26
CA ALA A 57 20.03 7.93 3.89
C ALA A 57 21.13 7.45 2.93
N GLU A 58 22.11 6.76 3.44
CA GLU A 58 23.21 6.18 2.65
C GLU A 58 22.75 4.97 1.81
N SER A 59 21.70 4.26 2.27
CA SER A 59 21.13 3.09 1.62
C SER A 59 19.71 2.84 2.07
N GLU A 60 19.01 1.93 1.41
CA GLU A 60 17.67 1.48 1.81
C GLU A 60 17.67 0.82 3.19
N VAL A 61 18.75 0.08 3.52
CA VAL A 61 18.90 -0.55 4.83
C VAL A 61 19.04 0.51 5.92
N SER A 62 19.85 1.56 5.68
CA SER A 62 19.96 2.69 6.61
C SER A 62 18.61 3.43 6.75
N ALA A 63 17.91 3.67 5.64
CA ALA A 63 16.63 4.35 5.64
C ALA A 63 15.58 3.66 6.51
N ILE A 64 15.43 2.33 6.37
CA ILE A 64 14.42 1.58 7.15
C ILE A 64 14.78 1.52 8.64
N ASN A 65 16.08 1.49 8.99
CA ASN A 65 16.53 1.57 10.38
C ASN A 65 16.30 2.96 11.00
N MET A 66 16.41 4.04 10.21
CA MET A 66 16.01 5.38 10.64
C MET A 66 14.51 5.46 10.89
N VAL A 67 13.69 4.84 10.01
CA VAL A 67 12.24 4.71 10.24
C VAL A 67 11.95 3.95 11.52
N TYR A 68 12.66 2.84 11.79
CA TYR A 68 12.51 2.09 13.04
C TYR A 68 12.77 2.98 14.25
N GLY A 69 13.89 3.72 14.26
CA GLY A 69 14.25 4.63 15.35
C GLY A 69 13.22 5.75 15.54
N GLY A 70 12.80 6.38 14.45
CA GLY A 70 11.78 7.43 14.47
C GLY A 70 10.42 6.94 14.95
N ALA A 71 9.94 5.79 14.43
CA ALA A 71 8.68 5.18 14.86
C ALA A 71 8.72 4.77 16.34
N ALA A 72 9.87 4.29 16.82
CA ALA A 72 10.04 3.92 18.23
C ALA A 72 9.83 5.08 19.20
N THR A 73 10.01 6.33 18.75
CA THR A 73 9.73 7.53 19.55
C THR A 73 8.26 7.98 19.52
N GLY A 74 7.40 7.28 18.80
CA GLY A 74 5.98 7.63 18.64
C GLY A 74 5.69 8.70 17.58
N LYS A 75 6.72 9.11 16.82
CA LYS A 75 6.58 10.09 15.72
C LYS A 75 6.03 9.43 14.45
N MET A 76 5.32 10.21 13.64
CA MET A 76 4.87 9.79 12.32
C MET A 76 6.04 9.84 11.34
N VAL A 77 6.53 8.69 10.92
CA VAL A 77 7.67 8.59 10.02
C VAL A 77 7.37 7.69 8.83
N MET A 78 8.02 7.99 7.70
CA MET A 78 7.83 7.24 6.47
C MET A 78 9.11 7.06 5.68
N THR A 79 9.05 6.11 4.75
CA THR A 79 10.05 5.91 3.70
C THR A 79 9.34 5.61 2.38
N SER A 80 9.99 5.91 1.27
CA SER A 80 9.59 5.43 -0.04
C SER A 80 10.72 4.68 -0.74
N SER A 81 10.37 3.78 -1.63
CA SER A 81 11.32 3.02 -2.44
C SER A 81 10.62 2.43 -3.67
N SER A 82 11.35 1.64 -4.44
CA SER A 82 10.85 0.82 -5.53
C SER A 82 11.39 -0.60 -5.38
N SER A 83 10.65 -1.57 -5.80
CA SER A 83 10.89 -3.02 -5.84
C SER A 83 12.24 -3.54 -5.29
N PRO A 84 13.41 -3.34 -5.94
CA PRO A 84 14.68 -3.84 -5.39
C PRO A 84 15.07 -3.15 -4.07
N GLY A 85 14.75 -1.87 -3.91
CA GLY A 85 15.03 -1.15 -2.66
C GLY A 85 14.10 -1.58 -1.53
N VAL A 86 12.85 -1.94 -1.83
CA VAL A 86 11.94 -2.54 -0.84
C VAL A 86 12.45 -3.92 -0.41
N SER A 87 13.03 -4.69 -1.33
CA SER A 87 13.68 -5.96 -0.99
C SER A 87 14.79 -5.78 0.07
N LEU A 88 15.60 -4.73 -0.04
CA LEU A 88 16.61 -4.39 0.97
C LEU A 88 16.04 -3.94 2.31
N LYS A 89 14.81 -3.44 2.34
CA LYS A 89 14.12 -2.99 3.56
C LYS A 89 13.40 -4.11 4.32
N GLN A 90 13.26 -5.31 3.76
CA GLN A 90 12.36 -6.36 4.28
C GLN A 90 12.72 -6.81 5.70
N GLU A 91 14.00 -6.90 6.05
CA GLU A 91 14.42 -7.21 7.42
C GLU A 91 13.90 -6.15 8.40
N GLY A 92 14.15 -4.86 8.10
CA GLY A 92 13.70 -3.75 8.94
C GLY A 92 12.17 -3.66 9.02
N ILE A 93 11.45 -3.98 7.94
CA ILE A 93 9.98 -4.05 7.93
C ILE A 93 9.50 -5.15 8.88
N SER A 94 10.14 -6.33 8.88
CA SER A 94 9.80 -7.40 9.82
C SER A 94 10.05 -6.98 11.28
N TYR A 95 11.13 -6.23 11.55
CA TYR A 95 11.41 -5.67 12.88
C TYR A 95 10.36 -4.65 13.32
N LEU A 96 9.93 -3.76 12.41
CA LEU A 96 8.85 -2.80 12.67
C LEU A 96 7.54 -3.51 13.04
N ALA A 97 7.18 -4.55 12.29
CA ALA A 97 5.98 -5.35 12.57
C ALA A 97 6.11 -6.10 13.91
N GLY A 98 7.23 -6.74 14.17
CA GLY A 98 7.52 -7.45 15.41
C GLY A 98 7.57 -6.55 16.64
N ALA A 99 8.03 -5.31 16.50
CA ALA A 99 8.04 -4.30 17.57
C ALA A 99 6.74 -3.48 17.66
N GLU A 100 5.76 -3.75 16.79
CA GLU A 100 4.48 -3.04 16.71
C GLU A 100 4.64 -1.52 16.54
N LEU A 101 5.50 -1.13 15.59
CA LEU A 101 5.84 0.26 15.32
C LEU A 101 5.05 0.80 14.11
N PRO A 102 4.19 1.81 14.33
CA PRO A 102 3.43 2.43 13.24
C PRO A 102 4.35 3.27 12.34
N CYS A 103 4.30 3.02 11.06
CA CYS A 103 4.98 3.82 10.04
C CYS A 103 4.33 3.62 8.67
N LEU A 104 4.73 4.44 7.70
CA LEU A 104 4.32 4.29 6.31
C LEU A 104 5.54 3.91 5.44
N VAL A 105 5.39 2.81 4.70
CA VAL A 105 6.28 2.44 3.60
C VAL A 105 5.55 2.69 2.29
N VAL A 106 6.20 3.31 1.32
CA VAL A 106 5.67 3.48 -0.03
C VAL A 106 6.51 2.66 -0.99
N ASN A 107 5.88 1.77 -1.74
CA ASN A 107 6.50 1.03 -2.83
C ASN A 107 5.87 1.48 -4.16
N VAL A 108 6.65 2.14 -5.00
CA VAL A 108 6.27 2.41 -6.40
C VAL A 108 6.91 1.34 -7.25
N MET A 109 6.15 0.28 -7.55
CA MET A 109 6.63 -0.95 -8.17
C MET A 109 7.16 -0.73 -9.58
N ARG A 110 8.24 -1.43 -9.89
CA ARG A 110 8.83 -1.55 -11.21
C ARG A 110 9.09 -3.00 -11.60
N GLY A 111 9.31 -3.27 -12.89
CA GLY A 111 9.50 -4.61 -13.42
C GLY A 111 10.79 -5.26 -12.95
N GLY A 112 10.67 -6.50 -12.47
CA GLY A 112 11.75 -7.42 -12.11
C GLY A 112 11.68 -8.69 -12.96
N PRO A 113 12.38 -9.77 -12.55
CA PRO A 113 13.20 -9.92 -11.35
C PRO A 113 14.59 -9.26 -11.43
N GLY A 114 15.28 -9.24 -10.31
CA GLY A 114 16.62 -8.65 -10.15
C GLY A 114 16.56 -7.12 -10.24
N LEU A 115 17.55 -6.50 -10.88
CA LEU A 115 17.57 -5.06 -11.10
C LEU A 115 16.41 -4.62 -12.03
N GLY A 116 16.03 -5.48 -12.95
CA GLY A 116 14.85 -5.35 -13.81
C GLY A 116 14.87 -4.13 -14.73
N THR A 117 13.71 -3.50 -14.83
CA THR A 117 13.49 -2.29 -15.62
C THR A 117 12.89 -1.19 -14.74
N ILE A 118 12.95 0.06 -15.22
CA ILE A 118 12.29 1.19 -14.55
C ILE A 118 10.79 1.31 -14.89
N GLN A 119 10.30 0.45 -15.80
CA GLN A 119 8.92 0.44 -16.25
C GLN A 119 7.98 -0.14 -15.20
N PRO A 120 6.67 0.20 -15.23
CA PRO A 120 5.72 -0.18 -14.18
C PRO A 120 5.50 -1.70 -14.07
N SER A 121 5.20 -2.17 -12.87
CA SER A 121 4.86 -3.56 -12.58
C SER A 121 3.95 -3.64 -11.36
N GLN A 122 3.32 -4.81 -11.15
CA GLN A 122 2.59 -5.17 -9.94
C GLN A 122 3.10 -6.51 -9.35
N ALA A 123 4.40 -6.82 -9.60
CA ALA A 123 4.98 -8.11 -9.23
C ALA A 123 5.43 -8.20 -7.76
N ASP A 124 5.33 -7.13 -6.98
CA ASP A 124 5.63 -7.15 -5.54
C ASP A 124 4.38 -7.40 -4.67
N TYR A 125 3.29 -7.87 -5.29
CA TYR A 125 2.08 -8.20 -4.54
C TYR A 125 2.36 -9.27 -3.49
N PHE A 126 2.95 -10.42 -3.86
CA PHE A 126 3.29 -11.47 -2.90
C PHE A 126 4.25 -10.97 -1.81
N GLN A 127 5.29 -10.24 -2.19
CA GLN A 127 6.23 -9.66 -1.23
C GLN A 127 5.50 -8.81 -0.17
N THR A 128 4.46 -8.10 -0.57
CA THR A 128 3.69 -7.21 0.30
C THR A 128 2.67 -7.95 1.15
N VAL A 129 1.90 -8.86 0.58
CA VAL A 129 0.73 -9.48 1.24
C VAL A 129 1.00 -10.88 1.82
N LYS A 130 2.03 -11.58 1.32
CA LYS A 130 2.41 -12.91 1.81
C LYS A 130 3.64 -12.86 2.73
N GLY A 131 4.28 -11.69 2.88
CA GLY A 131 5.48 -11.48 3.67
C GLY A 131 6.76 -11.54 2.84
N GLY A 132 7.52 -10.43 2.85
CA GLY A 132 8.80 -10.32 2.16
C GLY A 132 10.01 -10.51 3.09
N GLY A 133 9.84 -10.27 4.41
CA GLY A 133 10.80 -10.57 5.46
C GLY A 133 10.59 -11.96 6.05
N HIS A 134 10.77 -12.10 7.36
CA HIS A 134 10.59 -13.36 8.06
C HIS A 134 9.60 -13.24 9.22
N GLY A 135 8.99 -14.37 9.59
CA GLY A 135 7.98 -14.47 10.64
C GLY A 135 6.55 -14.29 10.12
N ASP A 136 5.59 -14.52 11.00
CA ASP A 136 4.16 -14.55 10.68
C ASP A 136 3.53 -13.14 10.81
N TYR A 137 4.13 -12.13 10.17
CA TYR A 137 3.64 -10.77 10.21
C TYR A 137 2.78 -10.39 8.99
N ARG A 138 2.00 -9.32 9.15
CA ARG A 138 1.20 -8.71 8.09
C ARG A 138 1.39 -7.19 8.09
N LEU A 139 1.33 -6.60 6.91
CA LEU A 139 1.27 -5.16 6.69
C LEU A 139 -0.14 -4.76 6.29
N ILE A 140 -0.60 -3.57 6.71
CA ILE A 140 -1.82 -3.00 6.14
C ILE A 140 -1.45 -2.46 4.76
N ALA A 141 -1.91 -3.13 3.70
CA ALA A 141 -1.52 -2.82 2.33
C ALA A 141 -2.64 -2.11 1.57
N LEU A 142 -2.39 -0.89 1.12
CA LEU A 142 -3.32 -0.05 0.37
C LEU A 142 -2.85 0.13 -1.07
N ALA A 143 -3.74 -0.02 -2.05
CA ALA A 143 -3.45 0.13 -3.47
C ALA A 143 -4.19 1.34 -4.06
N PRO A 144 -3.52 2.49 -4.26
CA PRO A 144 -4.10 3.64 -4.93
C PRO A 144 -4.28 3.37 -6.43
N ALA A 145 -5.38 3.87 -7.02
CA ALA A 145 -5.66 3.76 -8.45
C ALA A 145 -5.77 5.12 -9.16
N SER A 146 -5.41 6.21 -8.48
CA SER A 146 -5.34 7.57 -9.03
C SER A 146 -4.35 8.41 -8.26
N VAL A 147 -3.96 9.54 -8.82
CA VAL A 147 -3.06 10.49 -8.15
C VAL A 147 -3.72 11.07 -6.88
N GLN A 148 -5.03 11.34 -6.93
CA GLN A 148 -5.77 11.75 -5.74
C GLN A 148 -5.68 10.68 -4.63
N LYS A 149 -5.81 9.39 -4.98
CA LYS A 149 -5.70 8.30 -3.99
C LYS A 149 -4.27 8.10 -3.48
N MET A 150 -3.24 8.48 -4.24
CA MET A 150 -1.86 8.55 -3.73
C MET A 150 -1.77 9.53 -2.55
N ALA A 151 -2.40 10.71 -2.67
CA ALA A 151 -2.46 11.70 -1.59
C ALA A 151 -3.35 11.25 -0.41
N ASP A 152 -4.60 10.84 -0.69
CA ASP A 152 -5.59 10.47 0.33
C ASP A 152 -5.08 9.33 1.23
N PHE A 153 -4.41 8.36 0.64
CA PHE A 153 -3.98 7.16 1.37
C PHE A 153 -2.77 7.36 2.26
N VAL A 154 -2.03 8.47 2.13
CA VAL A 154 -0.99 8.83 3.11
C VAL A 154 -1.62 9.01 4.49
N GLY A 155 -2.67 9.81 4.58
CA GLY A 155 -3.41 10.02 5.83
C GLY A 155 -4.06 8.74 6.35
N LEU A 156 -4.79 8.03 5.49
CA LEU A 156 -5.43 6.77 5.85
C LEU A 156 -4.42 5.73 6.36
N ALA A 157 -3.26 5.61 5.71
CA ALA A 157 -2.23 4.66 6.11
C ALA A 157 -1.69 4.96 7.51
N PHE A 158 -1.43 6.24 7.84
CA PHE A 158 -1.01 6.62 9.18
C PHE A 158 -2.10 6.42 10.23
N ASP A 159 -3.34 6.77 9.93
CA ASP A 159 -4.47 6.56 10.84
C ASP A 159 -4.61 5.06 11.19
N LEU A 160 -4.53 4.17 10.20
CA LEU A 160 -4.58 2.73 10.40
C LEU A 160 -3.32 2.20 11.12
N ALA A 161 -2.13 2.69 10.73
CA ALA A 161 -0.88 2.27 11.34
C ALA A 161 -0.86 2.58 12.85
N PHE A 162 -1.28 3.78 13.24
CA PHE A 162 -1.34 4.17 14.66
C PHE A 162 -2.48 3.48 15.43
N LYS A 163 -3.64 3.30 14.78
CA LYS A 163 -4.79 2.59 15.38
C LYS A 163 -4.41 1.18 15.83
N TYR A 164 -3.67 0.46 15.00
CA TYR A 164 -3.34 -0.94 15.23
C TYR A 164 -1.88 -1.17 15.66
N ARG A 165 -1.08 -0.10 15.80
CA ARG A 165 0.36 -0.21 16.02
C ARG A 165 1.00 -1.21 15.06
N ASN A 166 0.84 -0.97 13.76
CA ASN A 166 1.27 -1.85 12.69
C ASN A 166 1.84 -1.04 11.52
N PRO A 167 2.91 -1.48 10.86
CA PRO A 167 3.34 -0.81 9.64
C PRO A 167 2.25 -0.86 8.57
N ALA A 168 2.09 0.24 7.83
CA ALA A 168 1.25 0.29 6.64
C ALA A 168 2.12 0.49 5.40
N ILE A 169 1.65 -0.04 4.25
CA ILE A 169 2.32 0.12 2.97
C ILE A 169 1.35 0.63 1.91
N LEU A 170 1.76 1.65 1.16
CA LEU A 170 1.15 2.00 -0.11
C LEU A 170 1.84 1.22 -1.22
N LEU A 171 1.10 0.35 -1.89
CA LEU A 171 1.57 -0.43 -3.02
C LEU A 171 1.06 0.20 -4.31
N ALA A 172 1.84 1.13 -4.85
CA ALA A 172 1.60 1.80 -6.12
C ALA A 172 2.45 1.17 -7.21
N ASP A 173 2.14 1.51 -8.45
CA ASP A 173 2.96 1.14 -9.61
C ASP A 173 3.49 2.38 -10.33
N GLY A 174 4.48 2.19 -11.20
CA GLY A 174 5.13 3.28 -11.92
C GLY A 174 4.19 4.10 -12.82
N VAL A 175 3.03 3.54 -13.25
CA VAL A 175 2.03 4.30 -14.02
C VAL A 175 1.42 5.37 -13.12
N ILE A 176 0.86 4.98 -11.97
CA ILE A 176 0.21 5.92 -11.06
C ILE A 176 1.23 6.91 -10.47
N GLY A 177 2.46 6.45 -10.19
CA GLY A 177 3.51 7.31 -9.66
C GLY A 177 3.91 8.45 -10.61
N GLN A 178 3.93 8.20 -11.91
CA GLN A 178 4.41 9.14 -12.93
C GLN A 178 3.29 9.90 -13.65
N MET A 179 2.05 9.43 -13.62
CA MET A 179 0.95 10.13 -14.27
C MET A 179 0.59 11.42 -13.54
N MET A 180 0.12 12.41 -14.31
CA MET A 180 -0.31 13.71 -13.77
C MET A 180 -1.83 13.81 -13.74
N GLU A 181 -2.38 14.20 -12.60
CA GLU A 181 -3.80 14.50 -12.45
C GLU A 181 -3.98 15.76 -11.57
N LYS A 182 -5.18 16.33 -11.60
CA LYS A 182 -5.58 17.37 -10.64
C LYS A 182 -5.81 16.71 -9.29
N VAL A 183 -5.18 17.24 -8.26
CA VAL A 183 -5.24 16.77 -6.88
C VAL A 183 -5.78 17.87 -5.98
N VAL A 184 -6.78 17.53 -5.19
CA VAL A 184 -7.23 18.35 -4.06
C VAL A 184 -6.33 18.00 -2.88
N LEU A 185 -5.48 18.92 -2.47
CA LEU A 185 -4.60 18.69 -1.33
C LEU A 185 -5.39 18.75 -0.02
N PRO A 186 -5.09 17.87 0.96
CA PRO A 186 -5.72 17.93 2.28
C PRO A 186 -5.36 19.24 2.99
N GLU A 187 -6.20 19.66 3.93
CA GLU A 187 -5.89 20.79 4.81
C GLU A 187 -4.61 20.52 5.60
N GLN A 188 -3.82 21.60 5.81
CA GLN A 188 -2.59 21.50 6.58
C GLN A 188 -2.90 21.17 8.05
N ARG A 189 -2.42 20.02 8.52
CA ARG A 189 -2.46 19.66 9.94
C ARG A 189 -1.21 20.19 10.66
N THR A 190 -1.41 20.68 11.86
CA THR A 190 -0.30 21.00 12.75
C THR A 190 0.31 19.72 13.28
N ARG A 191 1.63 19.63 13.30
CA ARG A 191 2.33 18.50 13.94
C ARG A 191 2.04 18.49 15.43
N LEU A 192 1.95 17.30 15.98
CA LEU A 192 1.77 17.12 17.43
C LEU A 192 3.01 17.63 18.19
N THR A 193 2.79 18.28 19.30
CA THR A 193 3.85 18.60 20.27
C THR A 193 4.42 17.33 20.89
N ASP A 194 5.56 17.41 21.55
CA ASP A 194 6.14 16.25 22.21
C ASP A 194 5.25 15.72 23.33
N GLU A 195 4.54 16.60 24.06
CA GLU A 195 3.56 16.23 25.07
C GLU A 195 2.38 15.46 24.48
N GLU A 196 1.85 15.90 23.34
CA GLU A 196 0.77 15.23 22.63
C GLU A 196 1.22 13.86 22.08
N VAL A 197 2.46 13.75 21.57
CA VAL A 197 3.04 12.47 21.15
C VAL A 197 3.20 11.52 22.32
N ILE A 198 3.69 11.99 23.48
CA ILE A 198 3.81 11.20 24.71
C ILE A 198 2.43 10.70 25.17
N ALA A 199 1.41 11.56 25.11
CA ALA A 199 0.04 11.20 25.49
C ALA A 199 -0.57 10.16 24.54
N ARG A 200 -0.37 10.34 23.20
CA ARG A 200 -0.84 9.41 22.17
C ARG A 200 -0.11 8.07 22.21
N CYS A 201 1.19 8.08 22.49
CA CYS A 201 2.07 6.93 22.39
C CYS A 201 2.78 6.60 23.74
N PRO A 202 2.05 6.18 24.78
CA PRO A 202 2.64 5.91 26.10
C PRO A 202 3.64 4.74 26.10
N TRP A 203 3.63 3.95 25.02
CA TRP A 203 4.55 2.84 24.76
C TRP A 203 5.91 3.29 24.17
N ALA A 204 6.00 4.52 23.66
CA ALA A 204 7.15 4.96 22.88
C ALA A 204 8.39 5.25 23.73
N ALA A 205 9.57 5.12 23.10
CA ALA A 205 10.87 5.42 23.69
C ALA A 205 11.18 6.94 23.57
N ASN A 206 10.35 7.76 24.22
CA ASN A 206 10.40 9.24 24.16
C ASN A 206 10.94 9.87 25.46
N GLY A 207 11.85 9.20 26.12
CA GLY A 207 12.43 9.62 27.41
C GLY A 207 11.71 9.05 28.63
N LYS A 208 12.36 9.17 29.76
CA LYS A 208 11.84 8.71 31.05
C LYS A 208 11.19 9.87 31.79
N THR A 209 9.88 9.78 31.99
CA THR A 209 9.18 10.70 32.92
C THR A 209 9.26 10.21 34.36
N VAL A 210 9.14 11.11 35.32
CA VAL A 210 9.14 10.78 36.75
C VAL A 210 8.00 9.81 37.07
N GLY A 211 8.30 8.73 37.76
CA GLY A 211 7.29 7.75 38.23
C GLY A 211 6.99 6.58 37.28
N ARG A 212 7.57 6.53 36.06
CA ARG A 212 7.39 5.40 35.14
C ARG A 212 8.71 4.66 34.87
N LYS A 213 8.60 3.34 34.59
CA LYS A 213 9.73 2.54 34.08
C LYS A 213 10.07 2.97 32.63
N PRO A 214 11.34 2.80 32.18
CA PRO A 214 11.68 3.01 30.76
C PRO A 214 10.87 2.08 29.87
N ASN A 215 10.41 2.59 28.71
CA ASN A 215 9.90 1.72 27.65
C ASN A 215 11.07 1.09 26.89
N ILE A 216 10.96 -0.18 26.59
CA ILE A 216 11.93 -0.92 25.78
C ILE A 216 11.22 -1.29 24.47
N ILE A 217 11.78 -0.83 23.35
CA ILE A 217 11.30 -1.17 22.01
C ILE A 217 12.27 -2.19 21.42
N THR A 218 11.79 -3.39 21.22
CA THR A 218 12.58 -4.48 20.63
C THR A 218 11.67 -5.50 19.96
N SER A 219 12.18 -6.15 18.91
CA SER A 219 11.58 -7.34 18.31
C SER A 219 12.30 -8.63 18.74
N LEU A 220 13.41 -8.49 19.49
CA LEU A 220 14.15 -9.64 20.00
C LEU A 220 13.47 -10.23 21.22
N GLU A 221 13.18 -11.53 21.16
CA GLU A 221 12.70 -12.34 22.28
C GLU A 221 13.45 -13.67 22.27
N LEU A 222 14.22 -13.94 23.32
CA LEU A 222 15.07 -15.13 23.41
C LEU A 222 14.34 -16.35 24.01
N ASP A 223 13.28 -16.12 24.78
CA ASP A 223 12.46 -17.21 25.32
C ASP A 223 11.41 -17.62 24.27
N PRO A 224 11.44 -18.88 23.77
CA PRO A 224 10.47 -19.34 22.79
C PRO A 224 9.01 -19.24 23.25
N ALA A 225 8.72 -19.44 24.54
CA ALA A 225 7.37 -19.37 25.07
C ALA A 225 6.85 -17.91 25.09
N GLU A 226 7.71 -16.95 25.38
CA GLU A 226 7.35 -15.53 25.31
C GLU A 226 7.22 -15.08 23.84
N MET A 227 8.07 -15.58 22.93
CA MET A 227 7.92 -15.32 21.51
C MET A 227 6.63 -15.89 20.93
N GLU A 228 6.21 -17.09 21.34
CA GLU A 228 4.91 -17.67 20.97
C GLU A 228 3.74 -16.78 21.43
N LYS A 229 3.74 -16.34 22.68
CA LYS A 229 2.70 -15.42 23.20
C LYS A 229 2.62 -14.14 22.39
N ARG A 230 3.79 -13.57 22.01
CA ARG A 230 3.85 -12.38 21.17
C ARG A 230 3.24 -12.63 19.79
N ASN A 231 3.57 -13.76 19.16
CA ASN A 231 2.98 -14.12 17.88
C ASN A 231 1.46 -14.35 17.97
N ILE A 232 0.96 -14.98 19.04
CA ILE A 232 -0.48 -15.14 19.30
C ILE A 232 -1.16 -13.76 19.40
N HIS A 233 -0.56 -12.82 20.12
CA HIS A 233 -1.06 -11.44 20.21
C HIS A 233 -1.10 -10.76 18.84
N LEU A 234 -0.04 -10.91 18.03
CA LEU A 234 -0.02 -10.36 16.67
C LEU A 234 -1.12 -10.97 15.79
N GLN A 235 -1.35 -12.29 15.86
CA GLN A 235 -2.43 -12.93 15.09
C GLN A 235 -3.82 -12.44 15.53
N GLN A 236 -4.05 -12.19 16.82
CA GLN A 236 -5.31 -11.61 17.31
C GLN A 236 -5.52 -10.19 16.73
N LYS A 237 -4.48 -9.35 16.75
CA LYS A 237 -4.49 -8.03 16.11
C LYS A 237 -4.80 -8.12 14.61
N TYR A 238 -4.19 -9.06 13.90
CA TYR A 238 -4.44 -9.24 12.47
C TYR A 238 -5.86 -9.69 12.18
N ALA A 239 -6.43 -10.56 12.99
CA ALA A 239 -7.84 -10.95 12.88
C ALA A 239 -8.79 -9.74 13.09
N GLU A 240 -8.45 -8.84 14.01
CA GLU A 240 -9.20 -7.58 14.21
C GLU A 240 -9.10 -6.67 12.99
N ILE A 241 -7.91 -6.51 12.40
CA ILE A 241 -7.72 -5.72 11.17
C ILE A 241 -8.52 -6.33 10.02
N GLU A 242 -8.48 -7.66 9.83
CA GLU A 242 -9.25 -8.36 8.79
C GLU A 242 -10.77 -8.19 8.97
N ALA A 243 -11.23 -8.12 10.19
CA ALA A 243 -12.66 -7.94 10.46
C ALA A 243 -13.16 -6.51 10.17
N ASN A 244 -12.31 -5.49 10.34
CA ASN A 244 -12.73 -4.09 10.37
C ASN A 244 -12.23 -3.23 9.22
N GLU A 245 -11.14 -3.61 8.54
CA GLU A 245 -10.42 -2.68 7.66
C GLU A 245 -10.40 -3.09 6.18
N VAL A 246 -11.21 -4.06 5.79
CA VAL A 246 -11.38 -4.42 4.38
C VAL A 246 -12.04 -3.26 3.63
N ARG A 247 -11.38 -2.81 2.55
CA ARG A 247 -11.87 -1.75 1.66
C ARG A 247 -11.79 -2.19 0.21
N TYR A 248 -12.85 -1.92 -0.53
CA TYR A 248 -12.95 -2.19 -1.96
C TYR A 248 -13.97 -1.25 -2.60
N GLU A 249 -14.00 -1.24 -3.91
CA GLU A 249 -14.98 -0.51 -4.71
C GLU A 249 -15.59 -1.46 -5.74
N GLU A 250 -16.88 -1.34 -5.95
CA GLU A 250 -17.62 -2.08 -6.97
C GLU A 250 -18.19 -1.11 -8.00
N ILE A 251 -18.03 -1.43 -9.26
CA ILE A 251 -18.51 -0.61 -10.39
C ILE A 251 -19.30 -1.51 -11.33
N ASN A 252 -20.59 -1.19 -11.52
CA ASN A 252 -21.50 -1.94 -12.39
C ASN A 252 -21.58 -3.45 -12.09
N CYS A 253 -21.55 -3.82 -10.80
CA CYS A 253 -21.56 -5.22 -10.38
C CYS A 253 -22.97 -5.80 -10.19
N GLU A 254 -24.03 -4.98 -10.17
CA GLU A 254 -25.41 -5.40 -9.84
C GLU A 254 -26.01 -6.35 -10.89
N ASP A 255 -25.76 -6.08 -12.17
CA ASP A 255 -26.25 -6.86 -13.31
C ASP A 255 -25.16 -7.65 -14.04
N ALA A 256 -23.97 -7.75 -13.42
CA ALA A 256 -22.81 -8.33 -14.06
C ALA A 256 -22.95 -9.87 -14.22
N GLU A 257 -22.66 -10.35 -15.43
CA GLU A 257 -22.52 -11.77 -15.75
C GLU A 257 -21.05 -12.25 -15.65
N TYR A 258 -20.10 -11.32 -15.73
CA TYR A 258 -18.68 -11.52 -15.56
C TYR A 258 -18.11 -10.45 -14.64
N LEU A 259 -17.07 -10.78 -13.89
CA LEU A 259 -16.41 -9.84 -12.99
C LEU A 259 -14.95 -9.67 -13.39
N ILE A 260 -14.46 -8.44 -13.44
CA ILE A 260 -13.02 -8.16 -13.45
C ILE A 260 -12.59 -7.81 -12.03
N VAL A 261 -11.45 -8.35 -11.59
CA VAL A 261 -10.80 -7.96 -10.34
C VAL A 261 -9.42 -7.42 -10.66
N ALA A 262 -9.17 -6.15 -10.30
CA ALA A 262 -7.92 -5.46 -10.61
C ALA A 262 -7.62 -4.37 -9.59
N PHE A 263 -6.34 -4.06 -9.35
CA PHE A 263 -5.90 -2.99 -8.46
C PHE A 263 -4.91 -2.03 -9.16
N GLY A 264 -4.62 -0.89 -8.53
CA GLY A 264 -3.65 0.07 -9.05
C GLY A 264 -4.00 0.58 -10.46
N SER A 265 -3.00 0.70 -11.32
CA SER A 265 -3.19 1.09 -12.73
C SER A 265 -4.06 0.10 -13.51
N CYS A 266 -3.96 -1.20 -13.21
CA CYS A 266 -4.81 -2.21 -13.84
C CYS A 266 -6.30 -2.01 -13.56
N ALA A 267 -6.68 -1.44 -12.41
CA ALA A 267 -8.08 -1.10 -12.14
C ALA A 267 -8.61 -0.01 -13.08
N ARG A 268 -7.77 0.95 -13.47
CA ARG A 268 -8.14 1.98 -14.47
C ARG A 268 -8.33 1.38 -15.85
N ILE A 269 -7.41 0.50 -16.25
CA ILE A 269 -7.51 -0.23 -17.51
C ILE A 269 -8.77 -1.10 -17.53
N ALA A 270 -9.01 -1.83 -16.44
CA ALA A 270 -10.19 -2.68 -16.26
C ALA A 270 -11.50 -1.88 -16.29
N GLN A 271 -11.53 -0.67 -15.77
CA GLN A 271 -12.69 0.21 -15.86
C GLN A 271 -13.00 0.56 -17.33
N LYS A 272 -11.99 0.92 -18.11
CA LYS A 272 -12.16 1.17 -19.56
C LYS A 272 -12.55 -0.09 -20.30
N THR A 273 -11.93 -1.22 -19.99
CA THR A 273 -12.30 -2.55 -20.52
C THR A 273 -13.78 -2.86 -20.28
N MET A 274 -14.26 -2.62 -19.04
CA MET A 274 -15.65 -2.82 -18.67
C MET A 274 -16.61 -1.96 -19.52
N GLU A 275 -16.26 -0.69 -19.72
CA GLU A 275 -17.04 0.22 -20.59
C GLU A 275 -17.13 -0.30 -22.04
N LEU A 276 -15.99 -0.71 -22.62
CA LEU A 276 -15.92 -1.26 -23.97
C LEU A 276 -16.70 -2.56 -24.11
N ALA A 277 -16.52 -3.51 -23.18
CA ALA A 277 -17.24 -4.76 -23.18
C ALA A 277 -18.78 -4.56 -23.05
N ARG A 278 -19.20 -3.63 -22.18
CA ARG A 278 -20.63 -3.28 -22.06
C ARG A 278 -21.21 -2.63 -23.31
N ALA A 279 -20.43 -1.84 -24.04
CA ALA A 279 -20.83 -1.29 -25.34
C ALA A 279 -21.07 -2.40 -26.39
N GLU A 280 -20.42 -3.56 -26.26
CA GLU A 280 -20.65 -4.76 -27.06
C GLU A 280 -21.74 -5.68 -26.50
N GLY A 281 -22.43 -5.29 -25.44
CA GLY A 281 -23.53 -6.06 -24.83
C GLY A 281 -23.07 -7.09 -23.80
N ILE A 282 -21.79 -7.11 -23.43
CA ILE A 282 -21.26 -8.04 -22.41
C ILE A 282 -21.40 -7.39 -21.02
N LYS A 283 -22.19 -7.98 -20.15
CA LYS A 283 -22.44 -7.48 -18.79
C LYS A 283 -21.25 -7.79 -17.87
N VAL A 284 -20.29 -6.86 -17.80
CA VAL A 284 -19.10 -6.95 -16.97
C VAL A 284 -19.18 -5.97 -15.82
N GLY A 285 -18.81 -6.42 -14.62
CA GLY A 285 -18.58 -5.59 -13.44
C GLY A 285 -17.09 -5.52 -13.11
N LEU A 286 -16.70 -4.52 -12.33
CA LEU A 286 -15.36 -4.37 -11.79
C LEU A 286 -15.39 -4.31 -10.26
N LEU A 287 -14.65 -5.18 -9.60
CA LEU A 287 -14.33 -5.08 -8.19
C LEU A 287 -12.85 -4.67 -8.06
N ARG A 288 -12.62 -3.52 -7.43
CA ARG A 288 -11.29 -2.97 -7.18
C ARG A 288 -10.94 -3.12 -5.70
N PRO A 289 -10.03 -4.02 -5.31
CA PRO A 289 -9.46 -4.00 -3.97
C PRO A 289 -8.75 -2.66 -3.70
N ILE A 290 -9.10 -2.01 -2.61
CA ILE A 290 -8.40 -0.84 -2.06
C ILE A 290 -7.39 -1.33 -1.05
N THR A 291 -7.79 -2.23 -0.14
CA THR A 291 -6.86 -2.99 0.68
C THR A 291 -6.49 -4.29 -0.05
N LEU A 292 -5.18 -4.54 -0.19
CA LEU A 292 -4.65 -5.81 -0.66
C LEU A 292 -4.41 -6.77 0.50
N TRP A 293 -4.12 -6.24 1.67
CA TRP A 293 -4.27 -6.89 2.96
C TRP A 293 -4.83 -5.87 3.97
N PRO A 294 -5.95 -6.17 4.63
CA PRO A 294 -6.78 -7.37 4.46
C PRO A 294 -7.49 -7.42 3.10
N PHE A 295 -7.57 -8.61 2.51
CA PHE A 295 -8.14 -8.81 1.17
C PHE A 295 -9.66 -8.90 1.20
N PRO A 296 -10.40 -8.38 0.20
CA PRO A 296 -11.86 -8.37 0.19
C PRO A 296 -12.49 -9.72 -0.22
N SER A 297 -12.03 -10.83 0.40
CA SER A 297 -12.44 -12.19 0.05
C SER A 297 -13.95 -12.39 0.13
N LYS A 298 -14.62 -11.84 1.16
CA LYS A 298 -16.07 -11.98 1.33
C LYS A 298 -16.86 -11.28 0.22
N ALA A 299 -16.41 -10.11 -0.23
CA ALA A 299 -17.06 -9.38 -1.32
C ALA A 299 -16.90 -10.14 -2.64
N ILE A 300 -15.69 -10.64 -2.93
CA ILE A 300 -15.42 -11.44 -4.13
C ILE A 300 -16.26 -12.73 -4.11
N ALA A 301 -16.31 -13.44 -2.98
CA ALA A 301 -17.13 -14.64 -2.82
C ALA A 301 -18.62 -14.36 -3.04
N ALA A 302 -19.13 -13.23 -2.55
CA ALA A 302 -20.51 -12.85 -2.76
C ALA A 302 -20.83 -12.59 -4.25
N ARG A 303 -19.92 -11.93 -4.98
CA ARG A 303 -20.07 -11.71 -6.42
C ARG A 303 -19.87 -13.00 -7.24
N ALA A 304 -18.98 -13.88 -6.82
CA ALA A 304 -18.79 -15.18 -7.45
C ALA A 304 -20.08 -16.03 -7.52
N ALA A 305 -20.98 -15.87 -6.57
CA ALA A 305 -22.28 -16.56 -6.58
C ALA A 305 -23.24 -16.04 -7.68
N GLN A 306 -22.96 -14.89 -8.30
CA GLN A 306 -23.82 -14.22 -9.27
C GLN A 306 -23.26 -14.22 -10.69
N VAL A 307 -21.95 -14.41 -10.86
CA VAL A 307 -21.26 -14.29 -12.14
C VAL A 307 -20.90 -15.67 -12.72
N LYS A 308 -20.70 -15.73 -14.03
CA LYS A 308 -20.30 -16.94 -14.76
C LYS A 308 -18.78 -17.18 -14.72
N GLY A 309 -18.00 -16.14 -14.44
CA GLY A 309 -16.55 -16.20 -14.40
C GLY A 309 -15.92 -14.90 -13.95
N ILE A 310 -14.67 -14.98 -13.49
CA ILE A 310 -13.87 -13.86 -13.00
C ILE A 310 -12.57 -13.77 -13.80
N LEU A 311 -12.22 -12.57 -14.27
CA LEU A 311 -10.93 -12.26 -14.87
C LEU A 311 -10.12 -11.38 -13.93
N THR A 312 -8.92 -11.82 -13.51
CA THR A 312 -7.97 -10.93 -12.86
C THR A 312 -7.09 -10.25 -13.89
N VAL A 313 -6.81 -8.96 -13.68
CA VAL A 313 -5.93 -8.17 -14.56
C VAL A 313 -4.79 -7.59 -13.73
N GLU A 314 -3.55 -7.96 -14.07
CA GLU A 314 -2.37 -7.62 -13.28
C GLU A 314 -1.15 -7.32 -14.17
N LEU A 315 -0.22 -6.46 -13.72
CA LEU A 315 1.10 -6.28 -14.35
C LEU A 315 2.12 -7.27 -13.78
N ASN A 316 1.76 -8.56 -13.79
CA ASN A 316 2.60 -9.67 -13.33
C ASN A 316 2.12 -11.00 -13.91
N ALA A 317 2.76 -12.10 -13.54
CA ALA A 317 2.47 -13.46 -14.02
C ALA A 317 1.29 -14.15 -13.29
N GLY A 318 0.53 -13.43 -12.48
CA GLY A 318 -0.58 -13.95 -11.68
C GLY A 318 -0.19 -14.11 -10.21
N GLN A 319 -0.45 -13.09 -9.42
CA GLN A 319 -0.22 -13.12 -7.97
C GLN A 319 -1.53 -12.89 -7.20
N MET A 320 -2.24 -11.79 -7.43
CA MET A 320 -3.54 -11.56 -6.80
C MET A 320 -4.58 -12.61 -7.21
N VAL A 321 -4.46 -13.19 -8.40
CA VAL A 321 -5.34 -14.27 -8.87
C VAL A 321 -5.40 -15.44 -7.90
N GLU A 322 -4.33 -15.73 -7.14
CA GLU A 322 -4.33 -16.79 -6.14
C GLU A 322 -5.27 -16.46 -4.97
N ASP A 323 -5.27 -15.20 -4.50
CA ASP A 323 -6.18 -14.76 -3.43
C ASP A 323 -7.63 -14.71 -3.92
N VAL A 324 -7.86 -14.34 -5.19
CA VAL A 324 -9.20 -14.44 -5.81
C VAL A 324 -9.66 -15.88 -5.88
N ARG A 325 -8.81 -16.82 -6.30
CA ARG A 325 -9.14 -18.26 -6.34
C ARG A 325 -9.44 -18.82 -4.96
N LEU A 326 -8.67 -18.43 -3.95
CA LEU A 326 -8.95 -18.81 -2.56
C LEU A 326 -10.30 -18.26 -2.09
N ALA A 327 -10.61 -17.00 -2.43
CA ALA A 327 -11.85 -16.36 -2.03
C ALA A 327 -13.09 -17.03 -2.63
N VAL A 328 -13.02 -17.51 -3.88
CA VAL A 328 -14.15 -18.15 -4.56
C VAL A 328 -14.29 -19.65 -4.32
N GLU A 329 -13.28 -20.30 -3.73
CA GLU A 329 -13.31 -21.74 -3.39
C GLU A 329 -13.68 -22.63 -4.60
N CYS A 330 -13.16 -22.31 -5.77
CA CYS A 330 -13.45 -22.99 -7.04
C CYS A 330 -14.94 -23.01 -7.48
N LYS A 331 -15.79 -22.15 -6.93
CA LYS A 331 -17.22 -22.10 -7.27
C LYS A 331 -17.51 -21.55 -8.65
N VAL A 332 -16.57 -20.81 -9.22
CA VAL A 332 -16.64 -20.17 -10.54
C VAL A 332 -15.26 -20.16 -11.19
N PRO A 333 -15.16 -20.25 -12.53
CA PRO A 333 -13.88 -20.13 -13.22
C PRO A 333 -13.20 -18.78 -12.90
N VAL A 334 -11.90 -18.84 -12.57
CA VAL A 334 -11.06 -17.65 -12.36
C VAL A 334 -9.88 -17.71 -13.31
N GLU A 335 -9.90 -16.83 -14.29
CA GLU A 335 -8.86 -16.68 -15.31
C GLU A 335 -7.96 -15.47 -14.99
N HIS A 336 -6.76 -15.50 -15.51
CA HIS A 336 -5.78 -14.44 -15.35
C HIS A 336 -5.40 -13.87 -16.72
N PHE A 337 -5.29 -12.54 -16.77
CA PHE A 337 -4.63 -11.80 -17.85
C PHE A 337 -3.55 -10.91 -17.25
N GLY A 338 -2.32 -11.03 -17.73
CA GLY A 338 -1.20 -10.24 -17.24
C GLY A 338 -0.21 -9.88 -18.34
N ARG A 339 0.47 -8.74 -18.13
CA ARG A 339 1.63 -8.32 -18.92
C ARG A 339 2.85 -8.26 -18.01
N LEU A 340 4.01 -8.51 -18.56
CA LEU A 340 5.27 -8.67 -17.83
C LEU A 340 6.32 -7.66 -18.30
N GLY A 341 7.38 -7.48 -17.49
CA GLY A 341 8.56 -6.72 -17.90
C GLY A 341 8.33 -5.23 -18.14
N GLY A 342 7.23 -4.67 -17.61
CA GLY A 342 6.94 -3.23 -17.77
C GLY A 342 5.99 -2.89 -18.92
N ILE A 343 5.44 -3.89 -19.59
CA ILE A 343 4.41 -3.68 -20.61
C ILE A 343 3.07 -3.43 -19.91
N VAL A 344 2.40 -2.36 -20.34
CA VAL A 344 1.06 -2.00 -19.87
C VAL A 344 0.07 -2.43 -20.95
N PRO A 345 -1.00 -3.20 -20.63
CA PRO A 345 -1.95 -3.64 -21.63
C PRO A 345 -2.90 -2.52 -22.06
N ASP A 346 -3.35 -2.59 -23.30
CA ASP A 346 -4.47 -1.81 -23.76
C ASP A 346 -5.81 -2.40 -23.30
N PRO A 347 -6.86 -1.57 -23.08
CA PRO A 347 -8.18 -2.06 -22.71
C PRO A 347 -8.77 -3.08 -23.71
N ASP A 348 -8.50 -2.92 -25.02
CA ASP A 348 -8.96 -3.84 -26.06
C ASP A 348 -8.32 -5.24 -25.92
N GLU A 349 -7.03 -5.34 -25.54
CA GLU A 349 -6.38 -6.62 -25.25
C GLU A 349 -7.08 -7.35 -24.09
N VAL A 350 -7.55 -6.60 -23.08
CA VAL A 350 -8.26 -7.16 -21.92
C VAL A 350 -9.69 -7.59 -22.31
N VAL A 351 -10.38 -6.84 -23.20
CA VAL A 351 -11.68 -7.27 -23.76
C VAL A 351 -11.53 -8.58 -24.52
N GLU A 352 -10.49 -8.72 -25.34
CA GLU A 352 -10.25 -9.95 -26.09
C GLU A 352 -9.90 -11.12 -25.16
N ALA A 353 -9.11 -10.86 -24.11
CA ALA A 353 -8.84 -11.87 -23.09
C ALA A 353 -10.10 -12.32 -22.33
N LEU A 354 -11.01 -11.40 -22.01
CA LEU A 354 -12.30 -11.72 -21.40
C LEU A 354 -13.12 -12.64 -22.32
N LYS A 355 -13.22 -12.30 -23.60
CA LYS A 355 -13.96 -13.10 -24.60
C LYS A 355 -13.36 -14.50 -24.74
N THR A 356 -12.06 -14.59 -24.98
CA THR A 356 -11.39 -15.86 -25.30
C THR A 356 -11.24 -16.78 -24.10
N LYS A 357 -11.07 -16.26 -22.89
CA LYS A 357 -10.87 -17.06 -21.68
C LYS A 357 -12.16 -17.47 -20.96
N LEU A 358 -13.16 -16.57 -20.94
CA LEU A 358 -14.37 -16.79 -20.15
C LEU A 358 -15.65 -16.96 -20.97
N ILE A 359 -15.80 -16.27 -22.12
CA ILE A 359 -17.07 -16.27 -22.84
C ILE A 359 -17.08 -17.37 -23.91
N LYS A 360 -15.96 -17.59 -24.63
CA LYS A 360 -15.72 -18.58 -25.71
C LYS A 360 -16.77 -18.55 -26.80
#